data_285432387a1243772f4e932a6f0dfe90
#
_entry.id   285432387a1243772f4e932a6f0dfe90
#
_cell.length_a   1.000
_cell.length_b   1.000
_cell.length_c   1.000
_cell.angle_alpha   90.00
_cell.angle_beta   90.00
_cell.angle_gamma   90.00
#
_symmetry.space_group_name_H-M   'P 1'
#
loop_
_entity.id
_entity.type
_entity.pdbx_description
1 polymer ?
#
loop_
_entity_poly.entity_id
_entity_poly.type
_entity_poly.pdbx_seq_one_letter_code
_entity_poly.pdbx_strand_id
1 'polypeptide(L)'
;MTKIDDFAINISEAKLKDLKKRLELTRWPDKETPKDWTQGIPLSYMKDIHSYWLNEYDWRKQEEKLNEFPHFMTKINDLDI
;
A
#
# COMPACT_ATOMS: atom_id res chain seq x y z
N MET A 1 -8.49 -33.48 -0.72
CA MET A 1 -7.94 -32.86 -1.93
C MET A 1 -7.97 -31.34 -1.75
N THR A 2 -6.85 -30.69 -1.98
CA THR A 2 -6.76 -29.23 -1.84
C THR A 2 -7.50 -28.56 -3.00
N LYS A 3 -8.41 -27.66 -2.67
CA LYS A 3 -9.15 -26.87 -3.66
C LYS A 3 -8.38 -25.59 -3.99
N ILE A 4 -8.28 -25.28 -5.26
CA ILE A 4 -7.68 -24.05 -5.76
C ILE A 4 -8.79 -23.20 -6.39
N ASP A 5 -9.04 -22.04 -5.83
CA ASP A 5 -10.08 -21.11 -6.30
C ASP A 5 -9.46 -19.92 -7.03
N ASP A 6 -10.17 -19.44 -8.03
CA ASP A 6 -9.78 -18.18 -8.68
C ASP A 6 -9.90 -17.03 -7.69
N PHE A 7 -8.98 -16.09 -7.80
CA PHE A 7 -8.94 -14.94 -6.91
C PHE A 7 -8.67 -13.66 -7.71
N ALA A 8 -9.35 -12.60 -7.36
CA ALA A 8 -9.10 -11.26 -7.90
C ALA A 8 -8.89 -10.28 -6.76
N ILE A 9 -7.92 -9.41 -6.92
CA ILE A 9 -7.65 -8.33 -5.94
C ILE A 9 -8.77 -7.31 -6.09
N ASN A 10 -9.51 -7.06 -5.02
CA ASN A 10 -10.61 -6.10 -5.01
C ASN A 10 -10.73 -5.47 -3.62
N ILE A 11 -9.97 -4.39 -3.42
CA ILE A 11 -9.98 -3.66 -2.16
C ILE A 11 -11.23 -2.78 -2.10
N SER A 12 -11.96 -2.84 -0.98
CA SER A 12 -13.21 -2.08 -0.83
C SER A 12 -12.95 -0.57 -0.81
N GLU A 13 -13.93 0.19 -1.28
CA GLU A 13 -13.89 1.65 -1.22
C GLU A 13 -13.75 2.15 0.22
N ALA A 14 -14.38 1.47 1.19
CA ALA A 14 -14.27 1.83 2.59
C ALA A 14 -12.83 1.76 3.08
N LYS A 15 -12.07 0.73 2.67
CA LYS A 15 -10.66 0.59 3.04
C LYS A 15 -9.80 1.66 2.38
N LEU A 16 -10.08 2.02 1.13
CA LEU A 16 -9.34 3.06 0.43
C LEU A 16 -9.62 4.44 1.04
N LYS A 17 -10.85 4.71 1.42
CA LYS A 17 -11.20 5.95 2.13
C LYS A 17 -10.54 6.03 3.50
N ASP A 18 -10.50 4.92 4.22
CA ASP A 18 -9.83 4.85 5.52
C ASP A 18 -8.32 5.11 5.37
N LEU A 19 -7.68 4.52 4.38
CA LEU A 19 -6.27 4.78 4.07
C LEU A 19 -6.02 6.26 3.80
N LYS A 20 -6.84 6.87 2.95
CA LYS A 20 -6.71 8.29 2.60
C LYS A 20 -6.84 9.17 3.84
N LYS A 21 -7.84 8.87 4.69
CA LYS A 21 -8.04 9.60 5.95
C LYS A 21 -6.83 9.48 6.86
N ARG A 22 -6.26 8.30 6.99
CA ARG A 22 -5.06 8.07 7.81
C ARG A 22 -3.85 8.80 7.26
N LEU A 23 -3.69 8.86 5.94
CA LEU A 23 -2.64 9.64 5.30
C LEU A 23 -2.79 11.14 5.59
N GLU A 24 -4.02 11.66 5.52
CA GLU A 24 -4.31 13.06 5.86
C GLU A 24 -3.99 13.39 7.32
N LEU A 25 -4.13 12.41 8.22
CA LEU A 25 -3.89 12.58 9.65
C LEU A 25 -2.46 12.22 10.06
N THR A 26 -1.56 12.00 9.13
CA THR A 26 -0.18 11.63 9.41
C THR A 26 0.52 12.67 10.27
N ARG A 27 1.19 12.21 11.31
CA ARG A 27 1.99 13.03 12.21
C ARG A 27 3.46 12.76 11.90
N TRP A 28 4.22 13.84 11.67
CA TRP A 28 5.62 13.72 11.29
C TRP A 28 6.55 13.78 12.50
N PRO A 29 7.64 13.02 12.50
CA PRO A 29 8.69 13.18 13.49
C PRO A 29 9.49 14.45 13.23
N ASP A 30 10.36 14.81 14.17
CA ASP A 30 11.27 15.92 13.99
C ASP A 30 12.23 15.63 12.83
N LYS A 31 12.66 16.70 12.16
CA LYS A 31 13.63 16.60 11.08
C LYS A 31 14.99 16.10 11.61
N GLU A 32 15.63 15.23 10.82
CA GLU A 32 17.00 14.80 11.07
C GLU A 32 17.99 15.99 11.08
N THR A 33 19.08 15.86 11.82
CA THR A 33 20.12 16.90 11.89
C THR A 33 21.09 16.88 10.70
N PRO A 34 21.52 15.70 10.16
CA PRO A 34 22.37 15.67 8.97
C PRO A 34 21.61 16.11 7.73
N LYS A 35 22.35 16.61 6.73
CA LYS A 35 21.76 17.06 5.46
C LYS A 35 21.77 15.99 4.38
N ASP A 36 22.08 14.75 4.74
CA ASP A 36 22.21 13.63 3.82
C ASP A 36 21.42 12.41 4.31
N TRP A 37 21.66 11.26 3.70
CA TRP A 37 20.98 10.01 4.00
C TRP A 37 21.67 9.14 5.06
N THR A 38 22.65 9.68 5.79
CA THR A 38 23.44 8.89 6.73
C THR A 38 22.62 8.28 7.88
N GLN A 39 21.53 8.94 8.26
CA GLN A 39 20.60 8.44 9.30
C GLN A 39 19.33 7.82 8.71
N GLY A 40 19.32 7.51 7.43
CA GLY A 40 18.18 6.97 6.74
C GLY A 40 17.51 7.98 5.82
N ILE A 41 16.25 7.74 5.50
CA ILE A 41 15.51 8.58 4.57
C ILE A 41 15.26 9.96 5.17
N PRO A 42 15.68 11.06 4.50
CA PRO A 42 15.39 12.40 4.98
C PRO A 42 13.89 12.69 5.07
N LEU A 43 13.47 13.45 6.07
CA LEU A 43 12.06 13.78 6.30
C LEU A 43 11.43 14.47 5.08
N SER A 44 12.16 15.36 4.41
CA SER A 44 11.67 16.05 3.21
C SER A 44 11.30 15.07 2.10
N TYR A 45 12.13 14.05 1.89
CA TYR A 45 11.86 13.01 0.89
C TYR A 45 10.61 12.19 1.27
N MET A 46 10.47 11.83 2.54
CA MET A 46 9.29 11.11 3.02
C MET A 46 8.02 11.93 2.84
N LYS A 47 8.08 13.25 3.05
CA LYS A 47 6.93 14.13 2.83
C LYS A 47 6.55 14.20 1.36
N ASP A 48 7.51 14.16 0.44
CA ASP A 48 7.25 14.13 -1.00
C ASP A 48 6.56 12.82 -1.41
N ILE A 49 7.04 11.69 -0.90
CA ILE A 49 6.41 10.38 -1.14
C ILE A 49 4.98 10.36 -0.58
N HIS A 50 4.81 10.87 0.63
CA HIS A 50 3.49 10.94 1.28
C HIS A 50 2.52 11.78 0.47
N SER A 51 2.95 12.95 -0.01
CA SER A 51 2.13 13.82 -0.84
C SER A 51 1.71 13.15 -2.15
N TYR A 52 2.65 12.46 -2.79
CA TYR A 52 2.34 11.68 -3.98
C TYR A 52 1.31 10.59 -3.69
N TRP A 53 1.51 9.84 -2.62
CA TRP A 53 0.59 8.77 -2.23
C TRP A 53 -0.81 9.28 -1.95
N LEU A 54 -0.91 10.40 -1.22
CA LEU A 54 -2.20 10.98 -0.85
C LEU A 54 -2.95 11.60 -2.05
N ASN A 55 -2.22 12.27 -2.95
CA ASN A 55 -2.83 13.13 -3.96
C ASN A 55 -2.77 12.60 -5.38
N GLU A 56 -1.79 11.75 -5.72
CA GLU A 56 -1.54 11.35 -7.11
C GLU A 56 -1.58 9.84 -7.35
N TYR A 57 -1.26 9.04 -6.35
CA TYR A 57 -1.23 7.59 -6.51
C TYR A 57 -2.64 7.02 -6.69
N ASP A 58 -2.85 6.27 -7.76
CA ASP A 58 -4.12 5.65 -8.09
C ASP A 58 -4.04 4.14 -7.85
N TRP A 59 -4.55 3.68 -6.71
CA TRP A 59 -4.58 2.26 -6.37
C TRP A 59 -5.39 1.46 -7.39
N ARG A 60 -6.56 1.95 -7.82
CA ARG A 60 -7.42 1.21 -8.74
C ARG A 60 -6.71 0.88 -10.05
N LYS A 61 -5.87 1.79 -10.53
CA LYS A 61 -5.07 1.56 -11.72
C LYS A 61 -4.03 0.46 -11.51
N GLN A 62 -3.39 0.45 -10.35
CA GLN A 62 -2.42 -0.59 -10.01
C GLN A 62 -3.10 -1.94 -9.77
N GLU A 63 -4.26 -1.93 -9.11
CA GLU A 63 -5.08 -3.12 -8.90
C GLU A 63 -5.46 -3.77 -10.23
N GLU A 64 -5.88 -2.97 -11.21
CA GLU A 64 -6.20 -3.43 -12.55
C GLU A 64 -5.00 -4.09 -13.23
N LYS A 65 -3.83 -3.47 -13.13
CA LYS A 65 -2.59 -4.05 -13.66
C LYS A 65 -2.22 -5.37 -13.00
N LEU A 66 -2.35 -5.46 -11.68
CA LEU A 66 -2.08 -6.69 -10.96
C LEU A 66 -3.05 -7.79 -11.35
N ASN A 67 -4.31 -7.46 -11.60
CA ASN A 67 -5.34 -8.42 -12.00
C ASN A 67 -5.22 -8.88 -13.46
N GLU A 68 -4.31 -8.31 -14.25
CA GLU A 68 -3.97 -8.85 -15.56
C GLU A 68 -3.30 -10.23 -15.44
N PHE A 69 -2.71 -10.52 -14.29
CA PHE A 69 -2.15 -11.84 -13.98
C PHE A 69 -3.20 -12.68 -13.27
N PRO A 70 -3.31 -13.99 -13.58
CA PRO A 70 -4.23 -14.86 -12.85
C PRO A 70 -3.75 -15.04 -11.41
N HIS A 71 -4.68 -14.95 -10.48
CA HIS A 71 -4.43 -15.17 -9.06
C HIS A 71 -5.30 -16.31 -8.56
N PHE A 72 -4.81 -17.03 -7.56
CA PHE A 72 -5.50 -18.17 -7.00
C PHE A 72 -5.40 -18.17 -5.48
N MET A 73 -6.32 -18.81 -4.81
CA MET A 73 -6.34 -18.99 -3.37
C MET A 73 -6.53 -20.46 -3.04
N THR A 74 -5.79 -20.95 -2.06
CA THR A 74 -5.94 -22.31 -1.55
C THR A 74 -5.75 -22.32 -0.04
N LYS A 75 -6.16 -23.42 0.61
CA LYS A 75 -5.92 -23.57 2.05
C LYS A 75 -4.86 -24.63 2.30
N ILE A 76 -3.90 -24.29 3.13
CA ILE A 76 -2.85 -25.18 3.62
C ILE A 76 -2.81 -25.06 5.14
N ASN A 77 -3.09 -26.15 5.86
CA ASN A 77 -3.16 -26.14 7.34
C ASN A 77 -4.09 -25.04 7.87
N ASP A 78 -5.28 -24.92 7.27
CA ASP A 78 -6.30 -23.93 7.61
C ASP A 78 -5.89 -22.46 7.38
N LEU A 79 -4.81 -22.23 6.66
CA LEU A 79 -4.36 -20.90 6.27
C LEU A 79 -4.64 -20.66 4.78
N ASP A 80 -5.19 -19.50 4.47
CA ASP A 80 -5.38 -19.07 3.09
C ASP A 80 -4.04 -18.63 2.49
N ILE A 81 -3.67 -19.23 1.36
CA ILE A 81 -2.41 -18.95 0.67
C ILE A 81 -2.71 -18.45 -0.73
#